data_0c0c9262dacf529e7421992a81cee739
#
_entry.id   0c0c9262dacf529e7421992a81cee739
#
_cell.length_a   1.000
_cell.length_b   1.000
_cell.length_c   1.000
_cell.angle_alpha   90.00
_cell.angle_beta   90.00
_cell.angle_gamma   90.00
#
_symmetry.space_group_name_H-M   'P 1'
#
loop_
_entity.id
_entity.type
_entity.pdbx_description
1 polymer ?
#
loop_
_entity_poly.entity_id
_entity_poly.type
_entity_poly.pdbx_seq_one_letter_code
_entity_poly.pdbx_strand_id
1 'polypeptide(L)'
;MIDAPKKNLVKQKPIQALKKQLLLNLETPIQIDPKITTAAGIDMRALLVTELGSYYQGSRDLLKKILDIDPLYAPKAVNYYSLLTDKLIISTVENVINLIHPISNPTNSEKICVLAVGGFGREQMAPFSDIDLLFITPYKQTAWGESVIESILYILWDLKLKI
;
A
#
# COMPACT_ATOMS: atom_id res chain seq x y z
N MET A 1 3.30 50.64 6.88
CA MET A 1 2.84 49.48 7.69
C MET A 1 1.91 48.67 6.79
N ILE A 2 2.41 47.65 6.16
CA ILE A 2 1.65 46.83 5.21
C ILE A 2 1.13 45.63 5.99
N ASP A 3 -0.20 45.59 6.12
CA ASP A 3 -0.93 44.55 6.84
C ASP A 3 -0.78 43.21 6.10
N ALA A 4 -0.11 42.23 6.71
CA ALA A 4 0.04 40.91 6.13
C ALA A 4 -1.32 40.16 6.11
N PRO A 5 -1.66 39.50 5.04
CA PRO A 5 -3.04 39.05 4.82
C PRO A 5 -3.40 37.89 5.76
N LYS A 6 -4.42 38.12 6.59
CA LYS A 6 -5.11 37.15 7.45
C LYS A 6 -5.69 35.91 6.68
N LYS A 7 -5.61 35.90 5.35
CA LYS A 7 -6.12 34.85 4.48
C LYS A 7 -5.40 33.49 4.60
N ASN A 8 -4.16 33.44 5.11
CA ASN A 8 -3.40 32.19 5.20
C ASN A 8 -3.73 31.33 6.42
N LEU A 9 -4.23 31.91 7.52
CA LEU A 9 -4.52 31.15 8.74
C LEU A 9 -5.76 30.25 8.62
N VAL A 10 -6.77 30.64 7.86
CA VAL A 10 -8.02 29.87 7.69
C VAL A 10 -7.80 28.62 6.84
N LYS A 11 -6.87 28.65 5.88
CA LYS A 11 -6.51 27.50 5.04
C LYS A 11 -5.55 26.49 5.74
N GLN A 12 -4.83 26.91 6.77
CA GLN A 12 -3.84 26.08 7.45
C GLN A 12 -4.46 25.00 8.35
N LYS A 13 -5.57 25.30 9.04
CA LYS A 13 -6.23 24.34 9.93
C LYS A 13 -6.71 23.04 9.22
N PRO A 14 -7.44 23.14 8.09
CA PRO A 14 -7.90 21.94 7.39
C PRO A 14 -6.76 21.11 6.80
N ILE A 15 -5.70 21.73 6.27
CA ILE A 15 -4.56 21.00 5.72
C ILE A 15 -3.76 20.25 6.80
N GLN A 16 -3.62 20.81 8.00
CA GLN A 16 -2.96 20.12 9.11
C GLN A 16 -3.73 18.86 9.55
N ALA A 17 -5.05 18.94 9.56
CA ALA A 17 -5.88 17.77 9.86
C ALA A 17 -5.70 16.66 8.81
N LEU A 18 -5.68 17.01 7.51
CA LEU A 18 -5.43 16.06 6.42
C LEU A 18 -4.03 15.43 6.51
N LYS A 19 -3.00 16.23 6.78
CA LYS A 19 -1.62 15.75 6.97
C LYS A 19 -1.52 14.80 8.17
N LYS A 20 -2.18 15.13 9.28
CA LYS A 20 -2.22 14.25 10.47
C LYS A 20 -2.94 12.93 10.16
N GLN A 21 -4.06 12.96 9.44
CA GLN A 21 -4.77 11.75 9.04
C GLN A 21 -3.93 10.86 8.11
N LEU A 22 -3.22 11.46 7.16
CA LEU A 22 -2.32 10.74 6.27
C LEU A 22 -1.20 10.03 7.04
N LEU A 23 -0.56 10.73 8.00
CA LEU A 23 0.46 10.14 8.88
C LEU A 23 -0.12 9.00 9.70
N LEU A 24 -1.31 9.18 10.28
CA LEU A 24 -1.98 8.14 11.05
C LEU A 24 -2.24 6.89 10.19
N ASN A 25 -2.69 7.06 8.94
CA ASN A 25 -2.88 5.95 8.01
C ASN A 25 -1.56 5.21 7.75
N LEU A 26 -0.44 5.91 7.63
CA LEU A 26 0.88 5.30 7.44
C LEU A 26 1.36 4.53 8.67
N GLU A 27 1.11 5.05 9.86
CA GLU A 27 1.56 4.44 11.12
C GLU A 27 0.67 3.26 11.56
N THR A 28 -0.64 3.33 11.27
CA THR A 28 -1.60 2.29 11.67
C THR A 28 -1.50 1.06 10.75
N PRO A 29 -1.29 -0.16 11.26
CA PRO A 29 -1.33 -1.37 10.44
C PRO A 29 -2.66 -1.52 9.70
N ILE A 30 -2.62 -2.07 8.48
CA ILE A 30 -3.85 -2.47 7.79
C ILE A 30 -4.30 -3.77 8.43
N GLN A 31 -5.34 -3.71 9.27
CA GLN A 31 -5.87 -4.88 9.96
C GLN A 31 -7.01 -5.48 9.16
N ILE A 32 -6.92 -6.76 8.88
CA ILE A 32 -8.06 -7.57 8.43
C ILE A 32 -8.70 -8.16 9.68
N ASP A 33 -10.00 -7.93 9.88
CA ASP A 33 -10.70 -8.43 11.08
C ASP A 33 -10.61 -9.97 11.13
N PRO A 34 -9.98 -10.55 12.18
CA PRO A 34 -9.86 -12.00 12.30
C PRO A 34 -11.21 -12.73 12.36
N LYS A 35 -12.28 -12.07 12.78
CA LYS A 35 -13.62 -12.66 12.81
C LYS A 35 -14.19 -12.86 11.41
N ILE A 36 -13.84 -11.98 10.49
CA ILE A 36 -14.24 -12.10 9.09
C ILE A 36 -13.46 -13.23 8.43
N THR A 37 -12.18 -13.39 8.74
CA THR A 37 -11.32 -14.42 8.13
C THR A 37 -11.70 -15.85 8.54
N THR A 38 -12.40 -16.03 9.65
CA THR A 38 -12.83 -17.35 10.15
C THR A 38 -14.25 -17.74 9.71
N ALA A 39 -15.00 -16.85 9.08
CA ALA A 39 -16.35 -17.16 8.62
C ALA A 39 -16.33 -18.10 7.40
N ALA A 40 -17.12 -19.16 7.46
CA ALA A 40 -17.18 -20.14 6.37
C ALA A 40 -17.68 -19.51 5.06
N GLY A 41 -17.03 -19.83 3.94
CA GLY A 41 -17.45 -19.41 2.61
C GLY A 41 -17.04 -18.01 2.18
N ILE A 42 -16.17 -17.32 2.93
CA ILE A 42 -15.63 -16.03 2.49
C ILE A 42 -14.53 -16.24 1.44
N ASP A 43 -14.68 -15.52 0.33
CA ASP A 43 -13.58 -15.35 -0.62
C ASP A 43 -12.54 -14.40 -0.03
N MET A 44 -11.47 -14.98 0.50
CA MET A 44 -10.38 -14.24 1.15
C MET A 44 -9.73 -13.24 0.20
N ARG A 45 -9.60 -13.56 -1.08
CA ARG A 45 -9.05 -12.64 -2.08
C ARG A 45 -9.94 -11.42 -2.25
N ALA A 46 -11.24 -11.61 -2.42
CA ALA A 46 -12.19 -10.51 -2.56
C ALA A 46 -12.21 -9.61 -1.31
N LEU A 47 -12.09 -10.19 -0.13
CA LEU A 47 -11.95 -9.45 1.13
C LEU A 47 -10.69 -8.60 1.15
N LEU A 48 -9.53 -9.18 0.83
CA LEU A 48 -8.26 -8.46 0.79
C LEU A 48 -8.28 -7.32 -0.22
N VAL A 49 -8.82 -7.54 -1.42
CA VAL A 49 -8.98 -6.49 -2.44
C VAL A 49 -9.83 -5.33 -1.91
N THR A 50 -10.91 -5.63 -1.19
CA THR A 50 -11.79 -4.59 -0.63
C THR A 50 -11.10 -3.77 0.45
N GLU A 51 -10.50 -4.42 1.44
CA GLU A 51 -9.88 -3.75 2.61
C GLU A 51 -8.61 -2.98 2.21
N LEU A 52 -7.70 -3.63 1.47
CA LEU A 52 -6.47 -3.01 0.99
C LEU A 52 -6.76 -1.88 0.00
N GLY A 53 -7.76 -2.08 -0.88
CA GLY A 53 -8.19 -1.07 -1.84
C GLY A 53 -8.77 0.17 -1.17
N SER A 54 -9.64 -0.01 -0.18
CA SER A 54 -10.23 1.08 0.60
C SER A 54 -9.15 1.90 1.32
N TYR A 55 -8.20 1.23 1.96
CA TYR A 55 -7.08 1.88 2.62
C TYR A 55 -6.22 2.68 1.63
N TYR A 56 -5.79 2.04 0.54
CA TYR A 56 -4.88 2.65 -0.43
C TYR A 56 -5.52 3.82 -1.15
N GLN A 57 -6.75 3.66 -1.65
CA GLN A 57 -7.48 4.72 -2.34
C GLN A 57 -7.79 5.89 -1.40
N GLY A 58 -8.29 5.61 -0.19
CA GLY A 58 -8.59 6.65 0.81
C GLY A 58 -7.35 7.48 1.16
N SER A 59 -6.19 6.85 1.29
CA SER A 59 -4.92 7.53 1.59
C SER A 59 -4.41 8.37 0.40
N ARG A 60 -4.59 7.88 -0.83
CA ARG A 60 -4.28 8.66 -2.05
C ARG A 60 -5.19 9.86 -2.22
N ASP A 61 -6.47 9.74 -1.89
CA ASP A 61 -7.42 10.84 -1.93
C ASP A 61 -7.09 11.92 -0.91
N LEU A 62 -6.61 11.55 0.28
CA LEU A 62 -6.07 12.50 1.26
C LEU A 62 -4.87 13.26 0.70
N LEU A 63 -3.93 12.54 0.08
CA LEU A 63 -2.74 13.15 -0.50
C LEU A 63 -3.09 14.10 -1.65
N LYS A 64 -4.05 13.72 -2.50
CA LYS A 64 -4.58 14.58 -3.56
C LYS A 64 -5.20 15.86 -2.99
N LYS A 65 -6.05 15.75 -1.97
CA LYS A 65 -6.64 16.92 -1.29
C LYS A 65 -5.57 17.85 -0.69
N ILE A 66 -4.50 17.30 -0.14
CA ILE A 66 -3.37 18.09 0.37
C ILE A 66 -2.70 18.86 -0.77
N LEU A 67 -2.44 18.21 -1.91
CA LEU A 67 -1.82 18.82 -3.08
C LEU A 67 -2.71 19.88 -3.74
N ASP A 68 -4.02 19.68 -3.75
CA ASP A 68 -4.99 20.68 -4.27
C ASP A 68 -4.98 21.97 -3.43
N ILE A 69 -4.70 21.88 -2.12
CA ILE A 69 -4.61 23.02 -1.20
C ILE A 69 -3.21 23.64 -1.20
N ASP A 70 -2.18 22.81 -1.25
CA ASP A 70 -0.75 23.16 -1.12
C ASP A 70 0.08 22.44 -2.19
N PRO A 71 0.15 22.95 -3.43
CA PRO A 71 0.95 22.34 -4.48
C PRO A 71 2.44 22.26 -4.16
N LEU A 72 2.96 23.12 -3.28
CA LEU A 72 4.37 23.07 -2.84
C LEU A 72 4.68 21.84 -1.99
N TYR A 73 3.66 21.06 -1.59
CA TYR A 73 3.83 19.80 -0.92
C TYR A 73 4.27 18.66 -1.86
N ALA A 74 4.27 18.88 -3.19
CA ALA A 74 4.57 17.86 -4.19
C ALA A 74 5.90 17.09 -3.95
N PRO A 75 7.04 17.70 -3.58
CA PRO A 75 8.26 16.93 -3.30
C PRO A 75 8.10 15.92 -2.15
N LYS A 76 7.30 16.25 -1.14
CA LYS A 76 6.99 15.33 -0.03
C LYS A 76 5.96 14.27 -0.45
N ALA A 77 5.05 14.62 -1.34
CA ALA A 77 4.04 13.69 -1.83
C ALA A 77 4.64 12.49 -2.56
N VAL A 78 5.76 12.67 -3.26
CA VAL A 78 6.51 11.59 -3.93
C VAL A 78 6.89 10.50 -2.92
N ASN A 79 7.46 10.87 -1.77
CA ASN A 79 7.82 9.92 -0.72
C ASN A 79 6.57 9.27 -0.09
N TYR A 80 5.49 10.03 0.11
CA TYR A 80 4.24 9.47 0.64
C TYR A 80 3.59 8.47 -0.31
N TYR A 81 3.64 8.68 -1.63
CA TYR A 81 3.18 7.68 -2.59
C TYR A 81 3.99 6.39 -2.48
N SER A 82 5.31 6.47 -2.34
CA SER A 82 6.18 5.31 -2.14
C SER A 82 5.85 4.58 -0.84
N LEU A 83 5.75 5.29 0.29
CA LEU A 83 5.40 4.71 1.59
C LEU A 83 4.01 4.05 1.62
N LEU A 84 3.01 4.65 0.97
CA LEU A 84 1.67 4.06 0.84
C LEU A 84 1.71 2.77 0.02
N THR A 85 2.51 2.76 -1.05
CA THR A 85 2.69 1.58 -1.90
C THR A 85 3.46 0.49 -1.17
N ASP A 86 4.54 0.81 -0.45
CA ASP A 86 5.27 -0.14 0.40
C ASP A 86 4.33 -0.83 1.37
N LYS A 87 3.53 -0.05 2.09
CA LYS A 87 2.60 -0.58 3.06
C LYS A 87 1.54 -1.48 2.43
N LEU A 88 1.03 -1.11 1.26
CA LEU A 88 0.10 -1.95 0.50
C LEU A 88 0.76 -3.28 0.11
N ILE A 89 1.96 -3.25 -0.47
CA ILE A 89 2.67 -4.46 -0.92
C ILE A 89 3.00 -5.36 0.27
N ILE A 90 3.56 -4.81 1.35
CA ILE A 90 3.88 -5.58 2.56
C ILE A 90 2.62 -6.25 3.10
N SER A 91 1.52 -5.50 3.28
CA SER A 91 0.26 -6.07 3.78
C SER A 91 -0.33 -7.10 2.83
N THR A 92 -0.20 -6.92 1.51
CA THR A 92 -0.65 -7.92 0.52
C THR A 92 0.14 -9.21 0.68
N VAL A 93 1.46 -9.14 0.71
CA VAL A 93 2.35 -10.31 0.84
C VAL A 93 2.09 -11.05 2.13
N GLU A 94 2.03 -10.35 3.27
CA GLU A 94 1.79 -10.94 4.59
C GLU A 94 0.44 -11.66 4.64
N ASN A 95 -0.63 -11.04 4.15
CA ASN A 95 -1.96 -11.64 4.18
C ASN A 95 -2.08 -12.81 3.18
N VAL A 96 -1.45 -12.75 2.01
CA VAL A 96 -1.43 -13.89 1.08
C VAL A 96 -0.74 -15.09 1.71
N ILE A 97 0.41 -14.89 2.33
CA ILE A 97 1.16 -15.98 2.98
C ILE A 97 0.39 -16.53 4.18
N ASN A 98 -0.18 -15.68 5.01
CA ASN A 98 -0.76 -16.10 6.29
C ASN A 98 -2.22 -16.58 6.16
N LEU A 99 -3.00 -16.04 5.23
CA LEU A 99 -4.44 -16.30 5.12
C LEU A 99 -4.83 -17.13 3.90
N ILE A 100 -4.15 -16.97 2.75
CA ILE A 100 -4.50 -17.70 1.52
C ILE A 100 -3.65 -18.96 1.38
N HIS A 101 -2.34 -18.87 1.63
CA HIS A 101 -1.40 -19.97 1.47
C HIS A 101 -0.63 -20.29 2.76
N PRO A 102 -1.32 -20.51 3.91
CA PRO A 102 -0.61 -20.81 5.16
C PRO A 102 0.19 -22.12 5.04
N ILE A 103 1.39 -22.10 5.57
CA ILE A 103 2.26 -23.27 5.64
C ILE A 103 2.73 -23.50 7.08
N SER A 104 2.53 -24.70 7.61
CA SER A 104 2.81 -24.99 9.02
C SER A 104 4.30 -25.11 9.34
N ASN A 105 5.10 -25.63 8.41
CA ASN A 105 6.53 -25.87 8.60
C ASN A 105 7.30 -25.44 7.33
N PRO A 106 7.52 -24.13 7.12
CA PRO A 106 8.25 -23.65 5.95
C PRO A 106 9.72 -24.07 6.01
N THR A 107 10.25 -24.54 4.89
CA THR A 107 11.68 -24.80 4.70
C THR A 107 12.37 -23.60 4.03
N ASN A 108 13.66 -23.73 3.77
CA ASN A 108 14.36 -22.70 3.01
C ASN A 108 13.86 -22.57 1.56
N SER A 109 13.17 -23.58 1.04
CA SER A 109 12.61 -23.56 -0.32
C SER A 109 11.32 -22.75 -0.43
N GLU A 110 10.62 -22.48 0.67
CA GLU A 110 9.41 -21.66 0.73
C GLU A 110 9.70 -20.19 1.14
N LYS A 111 10.92 -19.71 0.93
CA LYS A 111 11.27 -18.31 1.14
C LYS A 111 11.04 -17.50 -0.14
N ILE A 112 10.37 -16.39 -0.02
CA ILE A 112 10.18 -15.42 -1.11
C ILE A 112 10.65 -14.06 -0.61
N CYS A 113 11.45 -13.37 -1.43
CA CYS A 113 11.80 -11.98 -1.19
C CYS A 113 11.15 -11.13 -2.28
N VAL A 114 10.47 -10.07 -1.89
CA VAL A 114 9.86 -9.10 -2.81
C VAL A 114 10.64 -7.80 -2.68
N LEU A 115 11.18 -7.33 -3.78
CA LEU A 115 11.97 -6.10 -3.85
C LEU A 115 11.26 -5.07 -4.71
N ALA A 116 11.19 -3.85 -4.21
CA ALA A 116 10.84 -2.68 -5.02
C ALA A 116 12.03 -2.32 -5.91
N VAL A 117 11.79 -2.12 -7.20
CA VAL A 117 12.82 -1.71 -8.16
C VAL A 117 12.34 -0.48 -8.96
N GLY A 118 13.09 -0.03 -9.94
CA GLY A 118 12.72 1.10 -10.78
C GLY A 118 12.49 2.40 -10.01
N GLY A 119 11.43 3.11 -10.34
CA GLY A 119 10.99 4.34 -9.66
C GLY A 119 10.53 4.09 -8.25
N PHE A 120 9.85 2.98 -8.03
CA PHE A 120 9.38 2.55 -6.71
C PHE A 120 10.55 2.28 -5.76
N GLY A 121 11.54 1.49 -6.20
CA GLY A 121 12.73 1.19 -5.39
C GLY A 121 13.61 2.39 -5.06
N ARG A 122 13.48 3.49 -5.78
CA ARG A 122 14.15 4.77 -5.47
C ARG A 122 13.30 5.74 -4.65
N GLU A 123 12.13 5.31 -4.17
CA GLU A 123 11.17 6.15 -3.46
C GLU A 123 10.70 7.37 -4.28
N GLN A 124 10.64 7.24 -5.59
CA GLN A 124 10.29 8.30 -6.54
C GLN A 124 9.00 7.96 -7.30
N MET A 125 7.89 7.84 -6.58
CA MET A 125 6.61 7.52 -7.19
C MET A 125 5.75 8.77 -7.42
N ALA A 126 5.21 8.87 -8.63
CA ALA A 126 4.13 9.80 -8.97
C ALA A 126 2.75 9.12 -8.81
N PRO A 127 1.64 9.88 -8.84
CA PRO A 127 0.29 9.34 -8.65
C PRO A 127 -0.10 8.18 -9.57
N PHE A 128 0.51 8.08 -10.74
CA PHE A 128 0.20 7.08 -11.78
C PHE A 128 1.44 6.28 -12.20
N SER A 129 2.50 6.27 -11.37
CA SER A 129 3.68 5.45 -11.61
C SER A 129 3.32 3.98 -11.63
N ASP A 130 4.01 3.22 -12.46
CA ASP A 130 4.02 1.77 -12.41
C ASP A 130 4.73 1.30 -11.13
N ILE A 131 4.37 0.12 -10.66
CA ILE A 131 4.93 -0.50 -9.46
C ILE A 131 5.82 -1.64 -9.92
N ASP A 132 7.12 -1.38 -10.01
CA ASP A 132 8.09 -2.38 -10.44
C ASP A 132 8.47 -3.27 -9.26
N LEU A 133 8.15 -4.56 -9.33
CA LEU A 133 8.44 -5.56 -8.32
C LEU A 133 9.35 -6.66 -8.87
N LEU A 134 10.33 -7.07 -8.08
CA LEU A 134 11.17 -8.22 -8.35
C LEU A 134 10.94 -9.29 -7.28
N PHE A 135 10.49 -10.47 -7.71
CA PHE A 135 10.35 -11.64 -6.85
C PHE A 135 11.62 -12.47 -6.93
N ILE A 136 12.24 -12.74 -5.79
CA ILE A 136 13.42 -13.60 -5.68
C ILE A 136 13.01 -14.84 -4.90
N THR A 137 13.18 -15.99 -5.51
CA THR A 137 12.94 -17.29 -4.92
C THR A 137 14.26 -18.05 -4.75
N PRO A 138 14.34 -19.05 -3.86
CA PRO A 138 15.49 -19.97 -3.78
C PRO A 138 15.72 -20.70 -5.10
N TYR A 139 16.87 -21.34 -5.21
CA TYR A 139 17.32 -22.06 -6.41
C TYR A 139 16.26 -23.01 -7.01
N LYS A 140 15.44 -23.64 -6.16
CA LYS A 140 14.35 -24.52 -6.60
C LYS A 140 13.02 -23.82 -6.33
N GLN A 141 12.32 -23.45 -7.40
CA GLN A 141 10.98 -22.93 -7.32
C GLN A 141 10.01 -24.03 -6.87
N THR A 142 9.15 -23.69 -5.92
CA THR A 142 8.14 -24.61 -5.38
C THR A 142 6.75 -24.24 -5.89
N ALA A 143 5.86 -25.21 -5.99
CA ALA A 143 4.44 -24.95 -6.35
C ALA A 143 3.79 -23.97 -5.37
N TRP A 144 4.15 -24.01 -4.08
CA TRP A 144 3.69 -23.05 -3.09
C TRP A 144 4.16 -21.62 -3.43
N GLY A 145 5.44 -21.45 -3.75
CA GLY A 145 6.01 -20.16 -4.12
C GLY A 145 5.35 -19.56 -5.36
N GLU A 146 5.09 -20.39 -6.38
CA GLU A 146 4.34 -19.98 -7.59
C GLU A 146 2.93 -19.52 -7.24
N SER A 147 2.18 -20.30 -6.44
CA SER A 147 0.82 -19.94 -6.02
C SER A 147 0.76 -18.64 -5.20
N VAL A 148 1.75 -18.41 -4.33
CA VAL A 148 1.86 -17.16 -3.55
C VAL A 148 2.09 -15.98 -4.47
N ILE A 149 3.05 -16.07 -5.41
CA ILE A 149 3.36 -14.99 -6.35
C ILE A 149 2.14 -14.69 -7.23
N GLU A 150 1.48 -15.72 -7.78
CA GLU A 150 0.25 -15.56 -8.56
C GLU A 150 -0.84 -14.84 -7.76
N SER A 151 -1.08 -15.25 -6.53
CA SER A 151 -2.10 -14.64 -5.67
C SER A 151 -1.80 -13.17 -5.38
N ILE A 152 -0.55 -12.82 -5.12
CA ILE A 152 -0.11 -11.44 -4.94
C ILE A 152 -0.42 -10.63 -6.21
N LEU A 153 0.03 -11.09 -7.37
CA LEU A 153 -0.18 -10.39 -8.64
C LEU A 153 -1.67 -10.21 -8.97
N TYR A 154 -2.49 -11.23 -8.74
CA TYR A 154 -3.93 -11.14 -8.97
C TYR A 154 -4.60 -10.10 -8.06
N ILE A 155 -4.23 -10.03 -6.77
CA ILE A 155 -4.77 -9.00 -5.86
C ILE A 155 -4.36 -7.61 -6.35
N LEU A 156 -3.10 -7.41 -6.74
CA LEU A 156 -2.62 -6.12 -7.22
C LEU A 156 -3.29 -5.69 -8.54
N TRP A 157 -3.57 -6.62 -9.45
CA TRP A 157 -4.35 -6.35 -10.67
C TRP A 157 -5.81 -6.01 -10.37
N ASP A 158 -6.44 -6.71 -9.42
CA ASP A 158 -7.81 -6.40 -9.00
C ASP A 158 -7.91 -5.01 -8.36
N LEU A 159 -6.85 -4.56 -7.68
CA LEU A 159 -6.70 -3.19 -7.19
C LEU A 159 -6.46 -2.15 -8.31
N LYS A 160 -6.43 -2.59 -9.58
CA LYS A 160 -6.18 -1.74 -10.77
C LYS A 160 -4.81 -1.04 -10.72
N LEU A 161 -3.84 -1.67 -10.10
CA LEU A 161 -2.47 -1.19 -10.11
C LEU A 161 -1.75 -1.62 -11.39
N LYS A 162 -0.84 -0.77 -11.85
CA LYS A 162 0.06 -1.10 -12.96
C LYS A 162 1.32 -1.71 -12.37
N ILE A 163 1.56 -2.96 -12.70
CA ILE A 163 2.69 -3.76 -12.22
C ILE A 163 3.44 -4.28 -13.43
#